data_021a41723ee4d3755462d0b1df01d7fd
#
_entry.id   021a41723ee4d3755462d0b1df01d7fd
#
_cell.length_a   1.000
_cell.length_b   1.000
_cell.length_c   1.000
_cell.angle_alpha   90.00
_cell.angle_beta   90.00
_cell.angle_gamma   90.00
#
_symmetry.space_group_name_H-M   'P 1'
#
loop_
_entity.id
_entity.type
_entity.pdbx_description
1 polymer ?
#
loop_
_entity_poly.entity_id
_entity_poly.type
_entity_poly.pdbx_seq_one_letter_code
_entity_poly.pdbx_strand_id
1 'polypeptide(L)'
;MKHDEIYSAAQLTAFIQEVGFLPLLDSGIQGYSAEEMVADDCRYVVFDDGGWDWPLWKWKGPIVSDGSCVYGKFFNKKAGFVSREWWPDFCNYRRSKYPVPAEGTIDDIILTTLREHGSLITRELRAACGFDGPKMRSKFDGYVTRLQMACLIVTENFVYPTDKHGREYGWG
;
A
#
# COMPACT_ATOMS: atom_id res chain seq x y z
N MET A 1 20.05 -16.06 -2.77
CA MET A 1 19.16 -17.23 -2.55
C MET A 1 18.17 -17.25 -3.70
N LYS A 2 17.99 -18.39 -4.38
CA LYS A 2 16.93 -18.55 -5.36
C LYS A 2 15.67 -18.85 -4.53
N HIS A 3 14.79 -17.88 -4.37
CA HIS A 3 13.50 -18.12 -3.76
C HIS A 3 12.60 -18.80 -4.79
N ASP A 4 11.69 -19.65 -4.34
CA ASP A 4 10.70 -20.24 -5.21
C ASP A 4 9.78 -19.12 -5.74
N GLU A 5 9.39 -19.25 -7.00
CA GLU A 5 8.48 -18.29 -7.63
C GLU A 5 7.11 -18.30 -6.94
N ILE A 6 6.47 -17.13 -6.86
CA ILE A 6 5.18 -16.93 -6.22
C ILE A 6 4.07 -16.96 -7.28
N TYR A 7 3.11 -17.87 -7.13
CA TYR A 7 2.00 -18.10 -8.06
C TYR A 7 0.63 -17.69 -7.49
N SER A 8 0.54 -17.30 -6.22
CA SER A 8 -0.74 -16.99 -5.59
C SER A 8 -0.62 -16.01 -4.42
N ALA A 9 -1.75 -15.38 -4.06
CA ALA A 9 -1.85 -14.56 -2.86
C ALA A 9 -1.45 -15.31 -1.58
N ALA A 10 -1.82 -16.59 -1.47
CA ALA A 10 -1.47 -17.41 -0.31
C ALA A 10 0.05 -17.63 -0.17
N GLN A 11 0.74 -17.91 -1.29
CA GLN A 11 2.20 -18.03 -1.29
C GLN A 11 2.88 -16.69 -0.99
N LEU A 12 2.34 -15.58 -1.54
CA LEU A 12 2.83 -14.23 -1.23
C LEU A 12 2.68 -13.93 0.27
N THR A 13 1.53 -14.25 0.86
CA THR A 13 1.31 -14.10 2.30
C THR A 13 2.31 -14.90 3.12
N ALA A 14 2.50 -16.18 2.80
CA ALA A 14 3.45 -17.05 3.49
C ALA A 14 4.87 -16.47 3.42
N PHE A 15 5.27 -16.01 2.24
CA PHE A 15 6.59 -15.41 2.05
C PHE A 15 6.75 -14.10 2.85
N ILE A 16 5.73 -13.23 2.89
CA ILE A 16 5.76 -12.01 3.72
C ILE A 16 5.92 -12.36 5.20
N GLN A 17 5.25 -13.42 5.68
CA GLN A 17 5.40 -13.87 7.07
C GLN A 17 6.82 -14.38 7.35
N GLU A 18 7.44 -15.07 6.42
CA GLU A 18 8.80 -15.59 6.54
C GLU A 18 9.85 -14.47 6.59
N VAL A 19 9.78 -13.53 5.64
CA VAL A 19 10.81 -12.48 5.50
C VAL A 19 10.55 -11.23 6.35
N GLY A 20 9.32 -11.03 6.82
CA GLY A 20 8.91 -9.92 7.66
C GLY A 20 8.64 -8.62 6.91
N PHE A 21 9.41 -8.29 5.89
CA PHE A 21 9.35 -7.03 5.13
C PHE A 21 9.49 -7.31 3.64
N LEU A 22 8.54 -6.87 2.83
CA LEU A 22 8.59 -7.08 1.37
C LEU A 22 8.09 -5.85 0.62
N PRO A 23 8.97 -5.12 -0.10
CA PRO A 23 8.54 -4.08 -1.04
C PRO A 23 7.64 -4.66 -2.13
N LEU A 24 6.66 -3.87 -2.59
CA LEU A 24 5.78 -4.30 -3.70
C LEU A 24 6.52 -4.31 -5.02
N LEU A 25 7.23 -3.22 -5.32
CA LEU A 25 8.01 -3.00 -6.54
C LEU A 25 9.50 -2.88 -6.20
N ASP A 26 10.33 -2.86 -7.22
CA ASP A 26 11.78 -2.70 -7.07
C ASP A 26 12.16 -1.67 -6.00
N SER A 27 12.92 -2.11 -5.05
CA SER A 27 13.37 -1.35 -3.88
C SER A 27 14.83 -0.90 -3.97
N GLY A 28 15.51 -1.26 -5.05
CA GLY A 28 16.97 -1.10 -5.21
C GLY A 28 17.77 -2.28 -4.65
N ILE A 29 17.10 -3.31 -4.15
CA ILE A 29 17.70 -4.60 -3.78
C ILE A 29 17.23 -5.62 -4.81
N GLN A 30 18.10 -6.00 -5.73
CA GLN A 30 17.78 -6.91 -6.83
C GLN A 30 17.22 -8.24 -6.31
N GLY A 31 16.10 -8.68 -6.88
CA GLY A 31 15.43 -9.93 -6.52
C GLY A 31 14.72 -9.87 -5.16
N TYR A 32 14.46 -8.67 -4.63
CA TYR A 32 13.80 -8.49 -3.35
C TYR A 32 12.63 -7.51 -3.42
N SER A 33 11.65 -7.87 -4.24
CA SER A 33 10.32 -7.24 -4.27
C SER A 33 9.27 -8.28 -4.66
N ALA A 34 8.02 -8.03 -4.30
CA ALA A 34 6.93 -8.93 -4.67
C ALA A 34 6.82 -9.08 -6.21
N GLU A 35 7.01 -7.99 -6.96
CA GLU A 35 6.97 -8.01 -8.42
C GLU A 35 8.05 -8.91 -9.03
N GLU A 36 9.29 -8.86 -8.51
CA GLU A 36 10.39 -9.68 -9.02
C GLU A 36 10.26 -11.16 -8.67
N MET A 37 9.50 -11.48 -7.61
CA MET A 37 9.33 -12.85 -7.11
C MET A 37 8.09 -13.54 -7.68
N VAL A 38 7.13 -12.80 -8.21
CA VAL A 38 5.96 -13.38 -8.89
C VAL A 38 6.41 -14.06 -10.17
N ALA A 39 5.94 -15.30 -10.39
CA ALA A 39 6.21 -16.06 -11.60
C ALA A 39 5.79 -15.29 -12.86
N ASP A 40 6.55 -15.46 -13.93
CA ASP A 40 6.37 -14.68 -15.16
C ASP A 40 4.95 -14.85 -15.76
N ASP A 41 4.38 -16.05 -15.69
CA ASP A 41 3.02 -16.35 -16.15
C ASP A 41 1.91 -15.76 -15.27
N CYS A 42 2.24 -15.35 -14.05
CA CYS A 42 1.34 -14.66 -13.12
C CYS A 42 1.62 -13.16 -13.01
N ARG A 43 2.67 -12.64 -13.67
CA ARG A 43 3.06 -11.25 -13.54
C ARG A 43 2.12 -10.33 -14.32
N TYR A 44 1.88 -10.63 -15.59
CA TYR A 44 0.94 -9.93 -16.45
C TYR A 44 0.14 -10.92 -17.29
N VAL A 45 -1.19 -10.85 -17.17
CA VAL A 45 -2.11 -11.65 -17.96
C VAL A 45 -2.68 -10.77 -19.06
N VAL A 46 -2.48 -11.14 -20.32
CA VAL A 46 -3.05 -10.44 -21.48
C VAL A 46 -4.30 -11.20 -21.96
N PHE A 47 -5.39 -10.48 -22.15
CA PHE A 47 -6.66 -11.02 -22.64
C PHE A 47 -6.74 -10.97 -24.17
N ASP A 48 -7.62 -11.80 -24.76
CA ASP A 48 -7.81 -11.86 -26.22
C ASP A 48 -8.29 -10.54 -26.85
N ASP A 49 -8.95 -9.67 -26.06
CA ASP A 49 -9.41 -8.35 -26.48
C ASP A 49 -8.33 -7.26 -26.37
N GLY A 50 -7.08 -7.64 -26.06
CA GLY A 50 -5.95 -6.73 -25.88
C GLY A 50 -5.91 -6.02 -24.52
N GLY A 51 -6.85 -6.32 -23.62
CA GLY A 51 -6.78 -5.92 -22.22
C GLY A 51 -5.71 -6.71 -21.48
N TRP A 52 -5.28 -6.19 -20.33
CA TRP A 52 -4.31 -6.89 -19.49
C TRP A 52 -4.71 -6.78 -18.02
N ASP A 53 -4.22 -7.71 -17.24
CA ASP A 53 -4.37 -7.76 -15.78
C ASP A 53 -3.02 -7.89 -15.09
N TRP A 54 -2.95 -7.45 -13.85
CA TRP A 54 -1.80 -7.60 -12.98
C TRP A 54 -2.21 -8.32 -11.69
N PRO A 55 -2.10 -9.65 -11.64
CA PRO A 55 -2.56 -10.44 -10.50
C PRO A 55 -2.01 -9.98 -9.16
N LEU A 56 -0.71 -9.64 -9.08
CA LEU A 56 -0.09 -9.11 -7.87
C LEU A 56 -0.86 -7.89 -7.32
N TRP A 57 -1.35 -7.03 -8.21
CA TRP A 57 -2.13 -5.86 -7.83
C TRP A 57 -3.43 -6.22 -7.14
N LYS A 58 -4.08 -7.30 -7.58
CA LYS A 58 -5.30 -7.82 -6.96
C LYS A 58 -5.01 -8.62 -5.68
N TRP A 59 -3.92 -9.37 -5.64
CA TRP A 59 -3.55 -10.17 -4.46
C TRP A 59 -3.32 -9.31 -3.21
N LYS A 60 -2.80 -8.09 -3.36
CA LYS A 60 -2.55 -7.20 -2.22
C LYS A 60 -3.82 -6.85 -1.43
N GLY A 61 -4.99 -6.75 -2.11
CA GLY A 61 -6.25 -6.39 -1.46
C GLY A 61 -6.65 -7.38 -0.36
N PRO A 62 -6.91 -8.65 -0.68
CA PRO A 62 -7.24 -9.67 0.31
C PRO A 62 -6.20 -9.79 1.43
N ILE A 63 -4.90 -9.82 1.09
CA ILE A 63 -3.79 -9.93 2.05
C ILE A 63 -3.80 -8.81 3.10
N VAL A 64 -4.17 -7.61 2.69
CA VAL A 64 -4.25 -6.46 3.59
C VAL A 64 -5.55 -6.46 4.39
N SER A 65 -6.69 -6.72 3.72
CA SER A 65 -8.00 -6.63 4.33
C SER A 65 -8.29 -7.77 5.32
N ASP A 66 -7.68 -8.95 5.17
CA ASP A 66 -7.78 -10.05 6.14
C ASP A 66 -6.85 -9.87 7.35
N GLY A 67 -6.01 -8.84 7.34
CA GLY A 67 -5.09 -8.52 8.41
C GLY A 67 -3.84 -9.41 8.46
N SER A 68 -3.55 -10.20 7.42
CA SER A 68 -2.35 -11.05 7.36
C SER A 68 -1.07 -10.23 7.40
N CYS A 69 -1.08 -9.02 6.85
CA CYS A 69 0.03 -8.09 6.92
C CYS A 69 -0.46 -6.63 6.94
N VAL A 70 0.45 -5.70 7.16
CA VAL A 70 0.21 -4.27 7.06
C VAL A 70 0.85 -3.72 5.80
N TYR A 71 0.15 -2.86 5.08
CA TYR A 71 0.60 -2.27 3.83
C TYR A 71 0.67 -0.75 3.89
N GLY A 72 1.68 -0.18 3.27
CA GLY A 72 1.85 1.27 3.15
C GLY A 72 3.15 1.63 2.48
N LYS A 73 3.40 2.92 2.31
CA LYS A 73 4.63 3.44 1.69
C LYS A 73 5.79 3.50 2.68
N PHE A 74 6.20 2.35 3.20
CA PHE A 74 7.21 2.24 4.26
C PHE A 74 8.66 2.25 3.76
N PHE A 75 8.90 1.88 2.50
CA PHE A 75 10.21 1.60 1.93
C PHE A 75 10.69 2.80 1.10
N ASN A 76 11.25 3.81 1.75
CA ASN A 76 11.71 5.04 1.08
C ASN A 76 10.65 5.63 0.12
N LYS A 77 9.43 5.83 0.61
CA LYS A 77 8.23 6.29 -0.11
C LYS A 77 7.63 5.26 -1.09
N LYS A 78 8.24 4.09 -1.26
CA LYS A 78 7.69 2.98 -2.02
C LYS A 78 6.79 2.12 -1.14
N ALA A 79 5.74 1.56 -1.74
CA ALA A 79 4.78 0.71 -1.05
C ALA A 79 5.30 -0.70 -0.85
N GLY A 80 4.81 -1.37 0.17
CA GLY A 80 5.11 -2.77 0.44
C GLY A 80 4.46 -3.27 1.72
N PHE A 81 4.80 -4.48 2.09
CA PHE A 81 4.19 -5.25 3.16
C PHE A 81 5.14 -5.37 4.36
N VAL A 82 4.54 -5.34 5.54
CA VAL A 82 5.18 -5.69 6.80
C VAL A 82 4.35 -6.78 7.46
N SER A 83 4.97 -7.90 7.88
CA SER A 83 4.25 -8.98 8.55
C SER A 83 3.65 -8.53 9.88
N ARG A 84 2.59 -9.21 10.32
CA ARG A 84 1.93 -8.90 11.61
C ARG A 84 2.87 -9.05 12.79
N GLU A 85 3.79 -10.01 12.73
CA GLU A 85 4.77 -10.24 13.78
C GLU A 85 5.72 -9.05 13.95
N TRP A 86 6.25 -8.51 12.85
CA TRP A 86 7.19 -7.39 12.88
C TRP A 86 6.55 -6.03 13.01
N TRP A 87 5.23 -5.92 12.76
CA TRP A 87 4.55 -4.63 12.74
C TRP A 87 4.67 -3.81 14.04
N PRO A 88 4.49 -4.37 15.25
CA PRO A 88 4.57 -3.60 16.48
C PRO A 88 5.93 -2.92 16.66
N ASP A 89 7.02 -3.67 16.49
CA ASP A 89 8.38 -3.15 16.66
C ASP A 89 8.75 -2.14 15.58
N PHE A 90 8.41 -2.44 14.33
CA PHE A 90 8.61 -1.52 13.22
C PHE A 90 7.84 -0.22 13.41
N CYS A 91 6.58 -0.29 13.80
CA CYS A 91 5.73 0.86 14.06
C CYS A 91 6.29 1.72 15.21
N ASN A 92 6.66 1.10 16.33
CA ASN A 92 7.25 1.79 17.47
C ASN A 92 8.56 2.48 17.10
N TYR A 93 9.45 1.78 16.40
CA TYR A 93 10.70 2.36 15.90
C TYR A 93 10.45 3.57 14.99
N ARG A 94 9.55 3.45 14.02
CA ARG A 94 9.24 4.55 13.09
C ARG A 94 8.66 5.75 13.81
N ARG A 95 7.66 5.54 14.66
CA ARG A 95 7.02 6.61 15.46
C ARG A 95 8.00 7.31 16.40
N SER A 96 8.97 6.60 16.95
CA SER A 96 10.00 7.22 17.80
C SER A 96 10.92 8.20 17.05
N LYS A 97 10.97 8.14 15.73
CA LYS A 97 11.78 9.01 14.86
C LYS A 97 11.00 10.19 14.28
N TYR A 98 9.69 10.18 14.39
CA TYR A 98 8.85 11.24 13.87
C TYR A 98 8.23 12.04 15.02
N PRO A 99 8.30 13.38 14.97
CA PRO A 99 7.64 14.20 15.98
C PRO A 99 6.11 13.98 15.91
N VAL A 100 5.46 14.08 17.05
CA VAL A 100 4.00 14.16 17.09
C VAL A 100 3.58 15.40 16.30
N PRO A 101 2.66 15.29 15.32
CA PRO A 101 2.19 16.44 14.57
C PRO A 101 1.63 17.52 15.49
N ALA A 102 2.08 18.75 15.31
CA ALA A 102 1.56 19.88 16.08
C ALA A 102 0.12 20.20 15.65
N GLU A 103 -0.69 20.67 16.59
CA GLU A 103 -2.07 21.07 16.38
C GLU A 103 -2.21 22.07 15.21
N GLY A 104 -3.19 21.85 14.35
CA GLY A 104 -3.49 22.68 13.18
C GLY A 104 -2.53 22.51 12.00
N THR A 105 -1.52 21.65 12.10
CA THR A 105 -0.71 21.28 10.92
C THR A 105 -1.50 20.39 9.97
N ILE A 106 -1.07 20.29 8.71
CA ILE A 106 -1.73 19.43 7.73
C ILE A 106 -1.71 17.97 8.16
N ASP A 107 -0.65 17.50 8.77
CA ASP A 107 -0.55 16.15 9.32
C ASP A 107 -1.59 15.92 10.42
N ASP A 108 -1.75 16.86 11.32
CA ASP A 108 -2.75 16.80 12.38
C ASP A 108 -4.20 16.84 11.82
N ILE A 109 -4.45 17.69 10.83
CA ILE A 109 -5.75 17.73 10.13
C ILE A 109 -6.08 16.38 9.50
N ILE A 110 -5.12 15.75 8.79
CA ILE A 110 -5.32 14.43 8.19
C ILE A 110 -5.61 13.37 9.26
N LEU A 111 -4.83 13.35 10.34
CA LEU A 111 -5.02 12.38 11.43
C LEU A 111 -6.35 12.58 12.15
N THR A 112 -6.75 13.82 12.39
CA THR A 112 -8.03 14.16 13.03
C THR A 112 -9.20 13.77 12.13
N THR A 113 -9.13 14.10 10.82
CA THR A 113 -10.14 13.69 9.84
C THR A 113 -10.33 12.17 9.82
N LEU A 114 -9.24 11.39 9.83
CA LEU A 114 -9.34 9.93 9.87
C LEU A 114 -9.87 9.39 11.21
N ARG A 115 -9.62 10.06 12.33
CA ARG A 115 -10.21 9.67 13.63
C ARG A 115 -11.73 9.91 13.66
N GLU A 116 -12.19 10.97 13.03
CA GLU A 116 -13.60 11.37 13.02
C GLU A 116 -14.42 10.56 12.01
N HIS A 117 -13.87 10.27 10.84
CA HIS A 117 -14.59 9.65 9.72
C HIS A 117 -14.28 8.17 9.52
N GLY A 118 -13.25 7.64 10.18
CA GLY A 118 -12.74 6.30 9.91
C GLY A 118 -11.93 6.23 8.60
N SER A 119 -11.90 5.05 7.98
CA SER A 119 -11.17 4.84 6.74
C SER A 119 -11.83 5.56 5.57
N LEU A 120 -11.02 6.29 4.81
CA LEU A 120 -11.44 7.04 3.63
C LEU A 120 -10.53 6.70 2.45
N ILE A 121 -11.10 6.63 1.24
CA ILE A 121 -10.25 6.61 0.04
C ILE A 121 -9.52 7.94 -0.10
N THR A 122 -8.32 7.92 -0.69
CA THR A 122 -7.44 9.10 -0.78
C THR A 122 -8.14 10.34 -1.34
N ARG A 123 -9.07 10.17 -2.31
CA ARG A 123 -9.81 11.28 -2.89
C ARG A 123 -10.76 11.93 -1.87
N GLU A 124 -11.47 11.14 -1.09
CA GLU A 124 -12.40 11.61 -0.06
C GLU A 124 -11.65 12.25 1.10
N LEU A 125 -10.57 11.61 1.55
CA LEU A 125 -9.71 12.18 2.58
C LEU A 125 -9.16 13.54 2.16
N ARG A 126 -8.70 13.67 0.91
CA ARG A 126 -8.22 14.94 0.37
C ARG A 126 -9.30 16.01 0.39
N ALA A 127 -10.52 15.68 -0.04
CA ALA A 127 -11.67 16.59 -0.02
C ALA A 127 -12.03 17.02 1.41
N ALA A 128 -12.15 16.08 2.32
CA ALA A 128 -12.46 16.32 3.73
C ALA A 128 -11.41 17.22 4.42
N CYS A 129 -10.15 17.11 4.01
CA CYS A 129 -9.06 17.98 4.50
C CYS A 129 -8.95 19.33 3.77
N GLY A 130 -9.86 19.65 2.83
CA GLY A 130 -9.86 20.94 2.12
C GLY A 130 -8.79 21.08 1.02
N PHE A 131 -8.31 19.97 0.44
CA PHE A 131 -7.28 19.93 -0.61
C PHE A 131 -7.84 19.66 -2.02
N ASP A 132 -8.99 20.23 -2.36
CA ASP A 132 -9.67 19.96 -3.64
C ASP A 132 -9.11 20.72 -4.86
N GLY A 133 -8.19 21.66 -4.65
CA GLY A 133 -7.63 22.47 -5.73
C GLY A 133 -6.83 21.65 -6.75
N PRO A 134 -6.83 22.06 -8.05
CA PRO A 134 -6.20 21.30 -9.15
C PRO A 134 -4.70 20.99 -8.95
N LYS A 135 -3.99 21.83 -8.21
CA LYS A 135 -2.55 21.66 -7.92
C LYS A 135 -2.27 21.02 -6.56
N MET A 136 -3.32 20.65 -5.81
CA MET A 136 -3.16 20.18 -4.43
C MET A 136 -2.98 18.68 -4.32
N ARG A 137 -3.34 17.89 -5.33
CA ARG A 137 -3.26 16.42 -5.32
C ARG A 137 -1.84 15.92 -4.98
N SER A 138 -0.86 16.29 -5.77
CA SER A 138 0.53 15.85 -5.57
C SER A 138 1.09 16.26 -4.22
N LYS A 139 0.72 17.46 -3.75
CA LYS A 139 1.12 17.96 -2.43
C LYS A 139 0.48 17.14 -1.31
N PHE A 140 -0.81 16.84 -1.43
CA PHE A 140 -1.53 16.00 -0.47
C PHE A 140 -0.97 14.58 -0.42
N ASP A 141 -0.71 13.96 -1.59
CA ASP A 141 -0.09 12.65 -1.68
C ASP A 141 1.28 12.57 -0.97
N GLY A 142 2.01 13.69 -0.97
CA GLY A 142 3.26 13.85 -0.20
C GLY A 142 3.05 13.78 1.31
N TYR A 143 2.02 14.42 1.84
CA TYR A 143 1.68 14.35 3.26
C TYR A 143 1.22 12.95 3.67
N VAL A 144 0.32 12.33 2.91
CA VAL A 144 -0.12 10.95 3.13
C VAL A 144 1.06 9.99 3.13
N THR A 145 1.97 10.12 2.16
CA THR A 145 3.19 9.29 2.08
C THR A 145 4.07 9.48 3.32
N ARG A 146 4.25 10.70 3.80
CA ARG A 146 5.03 10.98 5.01
C ARG A 146 4.41 10.34 6.25
N LEU A 147 3.09 10.44 6.41
CA LEU A 147 2.38 9.83 7.52
C LEU A 147 2.44 8.29 7.48
N GLN A 148 2.38 7.69 6.29
CA GLN A 148 2.60 6.25 6.14
C GLN A 148 4.03 5.86 6.49
N MET A 149 5.05 6.59 6.02
CA MET A 149 6.45 6.34 6.40
C MET A 149 6.68 6.43 7.91
N ALA A 150 5.92 7.29 8.60
CA ALA A 150 5.93 7.40 10.05
C ALA A 150 5.11 6.31 10.77
N CYS A 151 4.42 5.44 10.03
CA CYS A 151 3.47 4.45 10.56
C CYS A 151 2.32 5.08 11.38
N LEU A 152 1.98 6.35 11.12
CA LEU A 152 0.85 7.03 11.76
C LEU A 152 -0.48 6.70 11.08
N ILE A 153 -0.45 6.36 9.80
CA ILE A 153 -1.55 5.82 9.02
C ILE A 153 -1.07 4.63 8.18
N VAL A 154 -1.99 3.77 7.80
CA VAL A 154 -1.75 2.60 6.96
C VAL A 154 -2.83 2.50 5.88
N THR A 155 -2.64 1.66 4.88
CA THR A 155 -3.69 1.27 3.96
C THR A 155 -4.47 0.10 4.56
N GLU A 156 -5.76 0.28 4.78
CA GLU A 156 -6.64 -0.75 5.34
C GLU A 156 -7.24 -1.63 4.25
N ASN A 157 -7.58 -1.03 3.10
CA ASN A 157 -8.20 -1.74 1.99
C ASN A 157 -7.96 -0.98 0.68
N PHE A 158 -8.35 -1.60 -0.43
CA PHE A 158 -8.29 -1.04 -1.78
C PHE A 158 -9.68 -1.04 -2.41
N VAL A 159 -10.02 0.03 -3.11
CA VAL A 159 -11.24 0.13 -3.90
C VAL A 159 -10.85 0.08 -5.37
N TYR A 160 -11.25 -0.98 -6.04
CA TYR A 160 -11.00 -1.19 -7.46
C TYR A 160 -12.25 -0.79 -8.26
N PRO A 161 -12.21 0.30 -9.06
CA PRO A 161 -13.29 0.60 -9.97
C PRO A 161 -13.40 -0.47 -11.05
N THR A 162 -14.62 -0.70 -11.55
CA THR A 162 -14.86 -1.66 -12.62
C THR A 162 -15.16 -0.95 -13.94
N ASP A 163 -14.70 -1.53 -15.04
CA ASP A 163 -15.02 -1.07 -16.40
C ASP A 163 -16.44 -1.51 -16.82
N LYS A 164 -16.83 -1.12 -18.02
CA LYS A 164 -18.14 -1.50 -18.62
C LYS A 164 -18.32 -3.01 -18.82
N HIS A 165 -17.24 -3.81 -18.73
CA HIS A 165 -17.26 -5.27 -18.83
C HIS A 165 -17.18 -5.95 -17.45
N GLY A 166 -17.24 -5.18 -16.33
CA GLY A 166 -17.14 -5.70 -14.97
C GLY A 166 -15.73 -6.05 -14.53
N ARG A 167 -14.68 -5.66 -15.30
CA ARG A 167 -13.28 -5.90 -14.92
C ARG A 167 -12.80 -4.78 -14.02
N GLU A 168 -12.16 -5.16 -12.94
CA GLU A 168 -11.48 -4.19 -12.07
C GLU A 168 -10.31 -3.54 -12.79
N TYR A 169 -10.15 -2.22 -12.64
CA TYR A 169 -9.07 -1.47 -13.25
C TYR A 169 -8.58 -0.37 -12.31
N GLY A 170 -7.44 0.21 -12.67
CA GLY A 170 -6.88 1.38 -11.99
C GLY A 170 -5.95 1.04 -10.84
N TRP A 171 -5.43 2.09 -10.28
CA TRP A 171 -4.45 2.06 -9.20
C TRP A 171 -5.17 2.32 -7.86
N GLY A 172 -5.90 1.34 -7.38
CA GLY A 172 -6.72 1.41 -6.17
C GLY A 172 -6.12 2.12 -4.97
#